data_f45db03d00f4868d55ce35577a3b5534
#
_entry.id   f45db03d00f4868d55ce35577a3b5534
#
_cell.length_a   1.000
_cell.length_b   1.000
_cell.length_c   1.000
_cell.angle_alpha   90.00
_cell.angle_beta   90.00
_cell.angle_gamma   90.00
#
_symmetry.space_group_name_H-M   'P 1'
#
loop_
_entity.id
_entity.type
_entity.pdbx_description
1 polymer ?
#
loop_
_entity_poly.entity_id
_entity_poly.type
_entity_poly.pdbx_seq_one_letter_code
_entity_poly.pdbx_strand_id
1 'polypeptide(L)'
;MEGVDYKNFDAVVGKLRTFFRDVKGYKEVHTQNKLSILAACEDPQTIATYNYNGEVWPLPQTGQMWLEHYLLEHPDEKGFFCLSTSYRNEPNPVEGRHDKIFPMFEFELKGGIDELRKVEMELLDYLGFNKEGETMTYPQDDYDNVAAKYGVDELDHIHEEYMERDFGKAFFLEHFPLKTSPFWNMRLLDDKIHANKIDVIIHGIETIGSAERSIDKEQMKEMFNTISEGAYANTLFAQFGKERVQKELDAFLKKDFFQRSGGGIGMTRMIRAMKLSNLI
;
A
#
# COMPACT_ATOMS: atom_id res chain seq x y z
N MET A 1 1.25 28.18 5.86
CA MET A 1 0.82 26.81 6.16
C MET A 1 0.19 26.28 4.87
N GLU A 2 0.87 25.37 4.21
CA GLU A 2 0.35 24.71 3.01
C GLU A 2 -0.33 23.41 3.44
N GLY A 3 -1.57 23.23 3.07
CA GLY A 3 -2.33 22.02 3.32
C GLY A 3 -2.91 21.48 2.02
N VAL A 4 -3.41 20.27 2.04
CA VAL A 4 -4.15 19.71 0.90
C VAL A 4 -5.36 20.58 0.61
N ASP A 5 -5.62 20.89 -0.66
CA ASP A 5 -6.82 21.64 -1.07
C ASP A 5 -8.07 20.91 -0.56
N TYR A 6 -8.76 21.54 0.37
CA TYR A 6 -9.89 20.91 1.07
C TYR A 6 -11.06 20.55 0.16
N LYS A 7 -11.31 21.30 -0.93
CA LYS A 7 -12.40 21.03 -1.87
C LYS A 7 -12.14 19.75 -2.65
N ASN A 8 -10.94 19.63 -3.19
CA ASN A 8 -10.54 18.44 -3.94
C ASN A 8 -10.42 17.22 -3.02
N PHE A 9 -9.88 17.43 -1.81
CA PHE A 9 -9.80 16.37 -0.81
C PHE A 9 -11.18 15.83 -0.43
N ASP A 10 -12.13 16.71 -0.10
CA ASP A 10 -13.51 16.34 0.27
C ASP A 10 -14.20 15.59 -0.87
N ALA A 11 -14.09 16.10 -2.10
CA ALA A 11 -14.66 15.48 -3.28
C ALA A 11 -14.11 14.06 -3.53
N VAL A 12 -12.79 13.89 -3.48
CA VAL A 12 -12.14 12.59 -3.73
C VAL A 12 -12.42 11.61 -2.60
N VAL A 13 -12.27 12.03 -1.33
CA VAL A 13 -12.58 11.18 -0.17
C VAL A 13 -14.05 10.75 -0.17
N GLY A 14 -14.96 11.64 -0.54
CA GLY A 14 -16.38 11.33 -0.67
C GLY A 14 -16.64 10.23 -1.70
N LYS A 15 -16.02 10.33 -2.90
CA LYS A 15 -16.11 9.29 -3.94
C LYS A 15 -15.53 7.96 -3.46
N LEU A 16 -14.36 7.95 -2.83
CA LEU A 16 -13.74 6.73 -2.30
C LEU A 16 -14.62 6.07 -1.24
N ARG A 17 -15.13 6.85 -0.28
CA ARG A 17 -16.06 6.32 0.74
C ARG A 17 -17.32 5.71 0.12
N THR A 18 -17.92 6.38 -0.87
CA THR A 18 -19.08 5.83 -1.58
C THR A 18 -18.73 4.52 -2.29
N PHE A 19 -17.60 4.46 -2.98
CA PHE A 19 -17.18 3.23 -3.65
C PHE A 19 -16.99 2.08 -2.66
N PHE A 20 -16.14 2.26 -1.66
CA PHE A 20 -15.83 1.17 -0.74
C PHE A 20 -16.99 0.82 0.18
N ARG A 21 -17.75 1.80 0.69
CA ARG A 21 -18.88 1.56 1.59
C ARG A 21 -20.14 1.08 0.87
N ASP A 22 -20.58 1.83 -0.14
CA ASP A 22 -21.90 1.64 -0.72
C ASP A 22 -21.88 0.68 -1.91
N VAL A 23 -20.83 0.71 -2.75
CA VAL A 23 -20.69 -0.20 -3.90
C VAL A 23 -20.09 -1.54 -3.47
N LYS A 24 -18.97 -1.55 -2.73
CA LYS A 24 -18.30 -2.78 -2.32
C LYS A 24 -18.85 -3.38 -1.02
N GLY A 25 -19.50 -2.57 -0.18
CA GLY A 25 -20.08 -3.00 1.10
C GLY A 25 -19.06 -3.17 2.22
N TYR A 26 -17.89 -2.51 2.12
CA TYR A 26 -16.85 -2.56 3.16
C TYR A 26 -17.20 -1.63 4.32
N LYS A 27 -16.55 -1.85 5.47
CA LYS A 27 -16.77 -1.08 6.69
C LYS A 27 -15.62 -0.11 6.93
N GLU A 28 -15.95 1.14 7.27
CA GLU A 28 -14.94 2.10 7.71
C GLU A 28 -14.57 1.84 9.15
N VAL A 29 -13.28 1.78 9.45
CA VAL A 29 -12.75 1.59 10.80
C VAL A 29 -11.75 2.67 11.13
N HIS A 30 -11.59 2.91 12.44
CA HIS A 30 -10.55 3.81 12.95
C HIS A 30 -9.32 2.98 13.31
N THR A 31 -8.18 3.36 12.75
CA THR A 31 -6.89 2.74 13.06
C THR A 31 -6.22 3.45 14.23
N GLN A 32 -5.50 2.69 15.05
CA GLN A 32 -4.76 3.23 16.19
C GLN A 32 -3.28 3.41 15.85
N ASN A 33 -2.60 4.23 16.63
CA ASN A 33 -1.19 4.56 16.40
C ASN A 33 -0.23 3.79 17.34
N LYS A 34 -0.75 2.89 18.16
CA LYS A 34 0.04 2.15 19.17
C LYS A 34 0.28 0.72 18.71
N LEU A 35 1.24 0.55 17.80
CA LEU A 35 1.69 -0.74 17.29
C LEU A 35 3.15 -0.60 16.86
N SER A 36 4.03 -1.51 17.31
CA SER A 36 5.47 -1.45 16.99
C SER A 36 5.79 -2.13 15.65
N ILE A 37 5.02 -3.14 15.26
CA ILE A 37 5.18 -3.78 13.95
C ILE A 37 4.46 -2.93 12.91
N LEU A 38 5.23 -2.49 11.93
CA LEU A 38 4.73 -1.76 10.78
C LEU A 38 4.72 -2.70 9.58
N ALA A 39 3.68 -2.63 8.77
CA ALA A 39 3.60 -3.47 7.58
C ALA A 39 3.68 -2.60 6.36
N ALA A 40 3.99 -1.61 6.00
CA ALA A 40 4.03 -0.92 4.71
C ALA A 40 5.24 0.03 4.53
N CYS A 41 6.24 -0.11 5.35
CA CYS A 41 7.46 0.64 5.19
C CYS A 41 8.56 -0.25 4.62
N GLU A 42 8.89 -0.04 3.39
CA GLU A 42 9.95 -0.74 2.68
C GLU A 42 11.33 -0.30 3.19
N ASP A 43 11.45 0.96 3.62
CA ASP A 43 12.67 1.50 4.20
C ASP A 43 12.54 1.77 5.71
N PRO A 44 13.21 0.99 6.56
CA PRO A 44 13.17 1.19 8.00
C PRO A 44 13.79 2.54 8.44
N GLN A 45 14.56 3.22 7.60
CA GLN A 45 15.11 4.54 7.91
C GLN A 45 14.05 5.65 7.89
N THR A 46 12.91 5.39 7.25
CA THR A 46 11.81 6.36 7.17
C THR A 46 10.90 6.35 8.41
N ILE A 47 11.16 5.49 9.40
CA ILE A 47 10.37 5.39 10.61
C ILE A 47 10.56 6.64 11.48
N ALA A 48 9.48 7.41 11.64
CA ALA A 48 9.41 8.49 12.63
C ALA A 48 8.83 7.97 13.94
N THR A 49 9.23 8.56 15.06
CA THR A 49 8.83 8.10 16.39
C THR A 49 8.22 9.22 17.23
N TYR A 50 7.42 8.83 18.23
CA TYR A 50 6.93 9.73 19.27
C TYR A 50 7.05 9.08 20.64
N ASN A 51 7.14 9.92 21.70
CA ASN A 51 7.15 9.46 23.07
C ASN A 51 5.75 9.64 23.68
N TYR A 52 5.23 8.57 24.25
CA TYR A 52 3.96 8.60 24.98
C TYR A 52 4.07 7.81 26.28
N ASN A 53 3.84 8.49 27.42
CA ASN A 53 3.97 7.92 28.75
C ASN A 53 5.33 7.25 29.04
N GLY A 54 6.41 7.83 28.54
CA GLY A 54 7.76 7.28 28.74
C GLY A 54 8.13 6.11 27.82
N GLU A 55 7.23 5.70 26.94
CA GLU A 55 7.47 4.68 25.90
C GLU A 55 7.61 5.32 24.53
N VAL A 56 8.55 4.82 23.73
CA VAL A 56 8.73 5.22 22.33
C VAL A 56 7.86 4.34 21.42
N TRP A 57 7.13 4.98 20.51
CA TRP A 57 6.27 4.35 19.52
C TRP A 57 6.54 4.91 18.13
N PRO A 58 6.35 4.12 17.06
CA PRO A 58 6.40 4.67 15.72
C PRO A 58 5.19 5.58 15.46
N LEU A 59 5.41 6.68 14.74
CA LEU A 59 4.32 7.36 14.06
C LEU A 59 3.81 6.44 12.94
N PRO A 60 2.50 6.36 12.72
CA PRO A 60 1.94 5.44 11.74
C PRO A 60 2.40 5.80 10.34
N GLN A 61 2.80 4.81 9.57
CA GLN A 61 3.04 4.94 8.13
C GLN A 61 1.86 4.40 7.34
N THR A 62 1.07 3.54 7.97
CA THR A 62 -0.08 2.85 7.38
C THR A 62 -1.05 2.39 8.47
N GLY A 63 -2.30 2.24 8.10
CA GLY A 63 -3.33 1.57 8.89
C GLY A 63 -3.48 0.08 8.58
N GLN A 64 -2.69 -0.47 7.66
CA GLN A 64 -2.85 -1.82 7.12
C GLN A 64 -2.95 -2.91 8.18
N MET A 65 -2.03 -2.94 9.18
CA MET A 65 -2.05 -3.97 10.22
C MET A 65 -3.36 -3.98 11.01
N TRP A 66 -3.98 -2.82 11.18
CA TRP A 66 -5.30 -2.72 11.80
C TRP A 66 -6.42 -3.18 10.89
N LEU A 67 -6.35 -2.88 9.59
CA LEU A 67 -7.31 -3.36 8.60
C LEU A 67 -7.27 -4.89 8.51
N GLU A 68 -6.07 -5.49 8.45
CA GLU A 68 -5.89 -6.93 8.50
C GLU A 68 -6.40 -7.53 9.82
N HIS A 69 -6.13 -6.87 10.95
CA HIS A 69 -6.64 -7.30 12.24
C HIS A 69 -8.17 -7.39 12.23
N TYR A 70 -8.85 -6.31 11.79
CA TYR A 70 -10.33 -6.31 11.73
C TYR A 70 -10.86 -7.37 10.78
N LEU A 71 -10.24 -7.53 9.61
CA LEU A 71 -10.69 -8.51 8.62
C LEU A 71 -10.54 -9.95 9.12
N LEU A 72 -9.43 -10.26 9.81
CA LEU A 72 -9.19 -11.59 10.39
C LEU A 72 -10.07 -11.89 11.60
N GLU A 73 -10.47 -10.89 12.39
CA GLU A 73 -11.40 -11.06 13.51
C GLU A 73 -12.87 -11.11 13.06
N HIS A 74 -13.19 -10.59 11.87
CA HIS A 74 -14.54 -10.50 11.33
C HIS A 74 -14.62 -11.13 9.93
N PRO A 75 -14.43 -12.47 9.81
CA PRO A 75 -14.35 -13.15 8.52
C PRO A 75 -15.68 -13.15 7.73
N ASP A 76 -16.77 -12.71 8.30
CA ASP A 76 -18.07 -12.57 7.62
C ASP A 76 -18.18 -11.24 6.84
N GLU A 77 -17.32 -10.24 7.16
CA GLU A 77 -17.28 -8.97 6.44
C GLU A 77 -16.53 -9.11 5.11
N LYS A 78 -16.92 -8.31 4.12
CA LYS A 78 -16.32 -8.33 2.79
C LYS A 78 -14.96 -7.66 2.75
N GLY A 79 -14.78 -6.62 3.57
CA GLY A 79 -13.56 -5.82 3.65
C GLY A 79 -13.73 -4.63 4.59
N PHE A 80 -12.61 -4.00 4.86
CA PHE A 80 -12.50 -2.82 5.70
C PHE A 80 -11.71 -1.72 4.99
N PHE A 81 -11.95 -0.47 5.35
CA PHE A 81 -11.16 0.66 4.89
C PHE A 81 -11.00 1.70 5.98
N CYS A 82 -10.01 2.56 5.83
CA CYS A 82 -9.79 3.71 6.71
C CYS A 82 -9.22 4.89 5.94
N LEU A 83 -9.36 6.07 6.52
CA LEU A 83 -8.58 7.25 6.17
C LEU A 83 -7.54 7.45 7.27
N SER A 84 -6.27 7.40 6.91
CA SER A 84 -5.12 7.52 7.82
C SER A 84 -4.23 8.69 7.44
N THR A 85 -3.24 8.96 8.26
CA THR A 85 -2.12 9.85 7.92
C THR A 85 -0.84 9.05 7.94
N SER A 86 -0.11 9.06 6.85
CA SER A 86 1.22 8.46 6.76
C SER A 86 2.28 9.47 7.19
N TYR A 87 3.20 9.02 8.05
CA TYR A 87 4.37 9.79 8.50
C TYR A 87 5.62 9.08 8.02
N ARG A 88 6.30 9.66 7.05
CA ARG A 88 7.55 9.12 6.49
C ARG A 88 8.69 10.10 6.72
N ASN A 89 9.65 9.72 7.54
CA ASN A 89 10.85 10.53 7.78
C ASN A 89 11.88 10.27 6.69
N GLU A 90 11.50 10.48 5.44
CA GLU A 90 12.35 10.24 4.28
C GLU A 90 13.52 11.23 4.26
N PRO A 91 14.77 10.74 4.23
CA PRO A 91 15.94 11.63 4.32
C PRO A 91 16.15 12.48 3.07
N ASN A 92 15.81 11.96 1.89
CA ASN A 92 16.01 12.60 0.59
C ASN A 92 14.72 12.59 -0.24
N PRO A 93 13.67 13.33 0.15
CA PRO A 93 12.43 13.31 -0.59
C PRO A 93 12.60 13.99 -1.96
N VAL A 94 11.99 13.38 -3.00
CA VAL A 94 11.94 14.02 -4.33
C VAL A 94 10.84 15.07 -4.31
N GLU A 95 11.23 16.33 -4.59
CA GLU A 95 10.31 17.47 -4.60
C GLU A 95 9.15 17.23 -5.61
N GLY A 96 7.92 17.47 -5.19
CA GLY A 96 6.73 17.28 -6.01
C GLY A 96 6.23 15.82 -6.12
N ARG A 97 6.97 14.84 -5.56
CA ARG A 97 6.56 13.42 -5.56
C ARG A 97 6.43 12.84 -4.15
N HIS A 98 7.29 13.26 -3.22
CA HIS A 98 7.41 12.68 -1.88
C HIS A 98 7.02 13.70 -0.81
N ASP A 99 5.80 13.55 -0.29
CA ASP A 99 5.37 14.23 0.92
C ASP A 99 5.81 13.43 2.14
N LYS A 100 6.35 14.09 3.17
CA LYS A 100 6.74 13.40 4.43
C LYS A 100 5.55 13.07 5.32
N ILE A 101 4.48 13.84 5.19
CA ILE A 101 3.23 13.66 5.95
C ILE A 101 2.09 13.87 4.97
N PHE A 102 1.29 12.84 4.76
CA PHE A 102 0.21 12.90 3.78
C PHE A 102 -0.95 11.98 4.16
N PRO A 103 -2.18 12.32 3.75
CA PRO A 103 -3.33 11.46 3.95
C PRO A 103 -3.28 10.26 3.01
N MET A 104 -3.62 9.09 3.56
CA MET A 104 -3.82 7.84 2.83
C MET A 104 -5.24 7.32 3.00
N PHE A 105 -5.81 6.80 1.93
CA PHE A 105 -7.02 6.00 1.98
C PHE A 105 -6.62 4.54 1.78
N GLU A 106 -6.88 3.69 2.77
CA GLU A 106 -6.40 2.32 2.79
C GLU A 106 -7.56 1.34 2.88
N PHE A 107 -7.39 0.17 2.28
CA PHE A 107 -8.42 -0.86 2.26
C PHE A 107 -7.82 -2.25 2.33
N GLU A 108 -8.58 -3.19 2.88
CA GLU A 108 -8.25 -4.61 2.95
C GLU A 108 -9.50 -5.43 2.65
N LEU A 109 -9.37 -6.48 1.85
CA LEU A 109 -10.48 -7.31 1.34
C LEU A 109 -10.17 -8.80 1.39
N LYS A 110 -11.21 -9.62 1.32
CA LYS A 110 -11.09 -11.08 1.13
C LYS A 110 -10.84 -11.37 -0.34
N GLY A 111 -9.89 -12.24 -0.60
CA GLY A 111 -9.50 -12.65 -1.94
C GLY A 111 -8.02 -12.40 -2.22
N GLY A 112 -7.56 -12.98 -3.30
CA GLY A 112 -6.17 -12.87 -3.75
C GLY A 112 -5.96 -11.70 -4.71
N ILE A 113 -4.87 -11.80 -5.47
CA ILE A 113 -4.44 -10.75 -6.39
C ILE A 113 -5.48 -10.45 -7.48
N ASP A 114 -6.20 -11.45 -7.96
CA ASP A 114 -7.21 -11.26 -9.02
C ASP A 114 -8.41 -10.45 -8.52
N GLU A 115 -8.86 -10.72 -7.27
CA GLU A 115 -9.92 -9.93 -6.63
C GLU A 115 -9.44 -8.51 -6.34
N LEU A 116 -8.19 -8.34 -5.90
CA LEU A 116 -7.56 -7.04 -5.68
C LEU A 116 -7.53 -6.22 -6.96
N ARG A 117 -6.93 -6.76 -8.02
CA ARG A 117 -6.86 -6.13 -9.36
C ARG A 117 -8.23 -5.71 -9.86
N LYS A 118 -9.22 -6.60 -9.72
CA LYS A 118 -10.60 -6.31 -10.11
C LYS A 118 -11.18 -5.13 -9.35
N VAL A 119 -10.98 -5.08 -8.01
CA VAL A 119 -11.46 -3.95 -7.19
C VAL A 119 -10.80 -2.65 -7.61
N GLU A 120 -9.52 -2.66 -7.90
CA GLU A 120 -8.78 -1.48 -8.35
C GLU A 120 -9.22 -1.00 -9.73
N MET A 121 -9.42 -1.90 -10.69
CA MET A 121 -9.98 -1.55 -12.00
C MET A 121 -11.39 -0.97 -11.88
N GLU A 122 -12.27 -1.60 -11.09
CA GLU A 122 -13.62 -1.08 -10.82
C GLU A 122 -13.59 0.28 -10.11
N LEU A 123 -12.61 0.52 -9.25
CA LEU A 123 -12.40 1.82 -8.61
C LEU A 123 -12.03 2.89 -9.64
N LEU A 124 -11.07 2.60 -10.54
CA LEU A 124 -10.68 3.54 -11.58
C LEU A 124 -11.84 3.86 -12.52
N ASP A 125 -12.65 2.86 -12.89
CA ASP A 125 -13.86 3.06 -13.68
C ASP A 125 -14.87 3.96 -12.94
N TYR A 126 -15.14 3.67 -11.68
CA TYR A 126 -16.03 4.44 -10.83
C TYR A 126 -15.58 5.91 -10.67
N LEU A 127 -14.29 6.14 -10.56
CA LEU A 127 -13.72 7.49 -10.47
C LEU A 127 -13.78 8.25 -11.81
N GLY A 128 -13.98 7.54 -12.93
CA GLY A 128 -14.15 8.12 -14.26
C GLY A 128 -12.89 8.13 -15.12
N PHE A 129 -11.87 7.33 -14.78
CA PHE A 129 -10.67 7.20 -15.62
C PHE A 129 -10.97 6.53 -16.97
N ASN A 130 -12.07 5.78 -17.06
CA ASN A 130 -12.66 5.30 -18.30
C ASN A 130 -13.62 6.30 -18.89
N LYS A 131 -13.63 6.44 -20.22
CA LYS A 131 -14.68 7.18 -20.91
C LYS A 131 -15.93 6.30 -20.96
N GLU A 132 -17.09 6.95 -20.80
CA GLU A 132 -18.39 6.30 -20.88
C GLU A 132 -18.53 5.53 -22.22
N GLY A 133 -18.76 4.20 -22.13
CA GLY A 133 -18.91 3.32 -23.30
C GLY A 133 -17.64 2.62 -23.77
N GLU A 134 -16.46 2.90 -23.19
CA GLU A 134 -15.25 2.14 -23.46
C GLU A 134 -15.07 1.06 -22.36
N THR A 135 -15.06 -0.22 -22.76
CA THR A 135 -14.59 -1.29 -21.87
C THR A 135 -13.07 -1.21 -21.84
N MET A 136 -12.48 -0.48 -20.88
CA MET A 136 -11.04 -0.43 -20.77
C MET A 136 -10.53 -1.65 -20.00
N THR A 137 -9.68 -2.39 -20.65
CA THR A 137 -8.70 -3.21 -19.98
C THR A 137 -7.51 -2.30 -19.70
N TYR A 138 -7.24 -2.00 -18.44
CA TYR A 138 -6.02 -1.29 -18.08
C TYR A 138 -4.81 -2.18 -18.43
N PRO A 139 -3.79 -1.65 -19.12
CA PRO A 139 -2.58 -2.42 -19.41
C PRO A 139 -1.91 -2.85 -18.10
N GLN A 140 -1.35 -4.05 -18.14
CA GLN A 140 -0.64 -4.64 -17.00
C GLN A 140 0.60 -5.37 -17.52
N ASP A 141 1.68 -5.39 -16.75
CA ASP A 141 2.89 -6.17 -17.07
C ASP A 141 3.70 -6.43 -15.78
N ASP A 142 4.55 -7.43 -15.83
CA ASP A 142 5.42 -7.81 -14.72
C ASP A 142 6.59 -6.83 -14.58
N TYR A 143 7.02 -6.60 -13.35
CA TYR A 143 8.14 -5.71 -13.02
C TYR A 143 9.38 -6.02 -13.86
N ASP A 144 9.77 -7.28 -13.94
CA ASP A 144 10.99 -7.67 -14.68
C ASP A 144 10.87 -7.43 -16.19
N ASN A 145 9.69 -7.61 -16.78
CA ASN A 145 9.47 -7.30 -18.20
C ASN A 145 9.63 -5.79 -18.47
N VAL A 146 9.08 -4.97 -17.58
CA VAL A 146 9.17 -3.51 -17.71
C VAL A 146 10.60 -3.03 -17.45
N ALA A 147 11.31 -3.59 -16.47
CA ALA A 147 12.71 -3.30 -16.21
C ALA A 147 13.59 -3.68 -17.42
N ALA A 148 13.37 -4.87 -17.99
CA ALA A 148 14.06 -5.31 -19.20
C ALA A 148 13.77 -4.41 -20.42
N LYS A 149 12.52 -3.94 -20.58
CA LYS A 149 12.13 -2.98 -21.63
C LYS A 149 12.93 -1.68 -21.53
N TYR A 150 13.21 -1.20 -20.32
CA TYR A 150 13.98 0.02 -20.10
C TYR A 150 15.49 -0.22 -19.97
N GLY A 151 15.93 -1.48 -19.96
CA GLY A 151 17.33 -1.86 -19.89
C GLY A 151 17.96 -1.58 -18.54
N VAL A 152 17.19 -1.71 -17.46
CA VAL A 152 17.60 -1.45 -16.07
C VAL A 152 17.35 -2.66 -15.19
N ASP A 153 18.13 -2.76 -14.11
CA ASP A 153 17.93 -3.79 -13.09
C ASP A 153 16.85 -3.42 -12.09
N GLU A 154 16.63 -2.12 -11.88
CA GLU A 154 15.65 -1.60 -10.93
C GLU A 154 14.92 -0.40 -11.51
N LEU A 155 13.60 -0.40 -11.36
CA LEU A 155 12.73 0.70 -11.77
C LEU A 155 12.76 1.80 -10.72
N ASP A 156 12.78 3.05 -11.16
CA ASP A 156 12.70 4.24 -10.33
C ASP A 156 11.62 5.22 -10.83
N HIS A 157 11.53 6.36 -10.20
CA HIS A 157 10.54 7.38 -10.52
C HIS A 157 10.61 7.91 -11.97
N ILE A 158 11.79 7.86 -12.62
CA ILE A 158 11.94 8.29 -14.02
C ILE A 158 11.27 7.25 -14.93
N HIS A 159 11.39 5.98 -14.59
CA HIS A 159 10.78 4.90 -15.34
C HIS A 159 9.25 4.91 -15.21
N GLU A 160 8.71 5.31 -14.06
CA GLU A 160 7.26 5.51 -13.91
C GLU A 160 6.72 6.59 -14.88
N GLU A 161 7.47 7.68 -15.09
CA GLU A 161 7.09 8.71 -16.08
C GLU A 161 7.10 8.16 -17.52
N TYR A 162 8.01 7.24 -17.84
CA TYR A 162 8.01 6.58 -19.13
C TYR A 162 6.83 5.64 -19.34
N MET A 163 6.31 5.04 -18.25
CA MET A 163 5.15 4.14 -18.29
C MET A 163 3.89 4.86 -18.81
N GLU A 164 3.66 6.13 -18.49
CA GLU A 164 2.53 6.88 -19.06
C GLU A 164 2.59 6.96 -20.58
N ARG A 165 3.78 7.23 -21.14
CA ARG A 165 3.99 7.28 -22.58
C ARG A 165 3.82 5.92 -23.25
N ASP A 166 4.33 4.85 -22.62
CA ASP A 166 4.50 3.53 -23.24
C ASP A 166 3.29 2.62 -23.03
N PHE A 167 2.55 2.80 -21.94
CA PHE A 167 1.41 1.96 -21.57
C PHE A 167 0.10 2.74 -21.41
N GLY A 168 0.15 4.06 -21.29
CA GLY A 168 -1.04 4.91 -21.14
C GLY A 168 -1.18 5.52 -19.76
N LYS A 169 -2.32 6.23 -19.56
CA LYS A 169 -2.54 7.06 -18.37
C LYS A 169 -2.66 6.28 -17.06
N ALA A 170 -3.08 5.02 -17.12
CA ALA A 170 -3.17 4.14 -15.96
C ALA A 170 -2.61 2.77 -16.35
N PHE A 171 -1.67 2.28 -15.57
CA PHE A 171 -0.92 1.06 -15.81
C PHE A 171 -0.75 0.26 -14.51
N PHE A 172 -0.90 -1.06 -14.57
CA PHE A 172 -0.73 -1.97 -13.45
C PHE A 172 0.65 -2.66 -13.57
N LEU A 173 1.58 -2.29 -12.71
CA LEU A 173 2.87 -2.92 -12.58
C LEU A 173 2.79 -4.01 -11.51
N GLU A 174 3.11 -5.25 -11.88
CA GLU A 174 2.86 -6.41 -11.03
C GLU A 174 4.12 -7.21 -10.72
N HIS A 175 4.03 -8.12 -9.74
CA HIS A 175 5.04 -9.13 -9.42
C HIS A 175 6.44 -8.56 -9.13
N PHE A 176 6.57 -7.94 -7.98
CA PHE A 176 7.80 -7.24 -7.58
C PHE A 176 8.87 -8.19 -7.04
N PRO A 177 10.12 -8.13 -7.55
CA PRO A 177 11.20 -8.98 -7.06
C PRO A 177 11.63 -8.60 -5.63
N LEU A 178 12.13 -9.58 -4.88
CA LEU A 178 12.55 -9.39 -3.48
C LEU A 178 13.65 -8.34 -3.30
N LYS A 179 14.44 -8.07 -4.32
CA LYS A 179 15.47 -7.01 -4.29
C LYS A 179 14.87 -5.61 -4.08
N THR A 180 13.58 -5.40 -4.43
CA THR A 180 12.87 -4.15 -4.18
C THR A 180 12.30 -4.05 -2.76
N SER A 181 12.67 -5.00 -1.88
CA SER A 181 12.24 -5.05 -0.48
C SER A 181 10.73 -4.96 -0.26
N PRO A 182 9.93 -5.82 -0.94
CA PRO A 182 8.50 -5.86 -0.72
C PRO A 182 8.21 -6.22 0.74
N PHE A 183 7.00 -5.92 1.19
CA PHE A 183 6.65 -6.06 2.60
C PHE A 183 6.75 -7.50 3.13
N TRP A 184 7.15 -7.66 4.37
CA TRP A 184 7.37 -8.96 5.02
C TRP A 184 6.13 -9.87 5.05
N ASN A 185 4.92 -9.33 5.01
CA ASN A 185 3.69 -10.10 5.01
C ASN A 185 3.01 -10.23 3.64
N MET A 186 3.67 -9.82 2.57
CA MET A 186 3.21 -10.06 1.21
C MET A 186 3.38 -11.55 0.85
N ARG A 187 2.43 -12.07 0.08
CA ARG A 187 2.55 -13.41 -0.49
C ARG A 187 3.65 -13.43 -1.54
N LEU A 188 4.53 -14.42 -1.44
CA LEU A 188 5.48 -14.71 -2.51
C LEU A 188 4.81 -15.61 -3.56
N LEU A 189 5.20 -15.44 -4.82
CA LEU A 189 4.86 -16.35 -5.91
C LEU A 189 5.56 -17.71 -5.69
N ASP A 190 5.21 -18.70 -6.51
CA ASP A 190 5.76 -20.05 -6.41
C ASP A 190 7.28 -20.12 -6.63
N ASP A 191 7.83 -19.14 -7.36
CA ASP A 191 9.27 -18.96 -7.55
C ASP A 191 10.01 -18.49 -6.30
N LYS A 192 9.30 -17.96 -5.30
CA LYS A 192 9.79 -17.45 -4.02
C LYS A 192 10.77 -16.27 -4.11
N ILE A 193 10.83 -15.62 -5.26
CA ILE A 193 11.68 -14.45 -5.51
C ILE A 193 10.88 -13.22 -5.94
N HIS A 194 9.56 -13.37 -6.19
CA HIS A 194 8.65 -12.27 -6.47
C HIS A 194 7.51 -12.23 -5.46
N ALA A 195 7.18 -11.03 -5.02
CA ALA A 195 5.99 -10.77 -4.22
C ALA A 195 4.78 -10.50 -5.13
N ASN A 196 3.62 -10.98 -4.70
CA ASN A 196 2.34 -10.76 -5.38
C ASN A 196 1.81 -9.36 -5.06
N LYS A 197 2.50 -8.35 -5.60
CA LYS A 197 2.29 -6.91 -5.39
C LYS A 197 1.81 -6.27 -6.69
N ILE A 198 0.98 -5.23 -6.58
CA ILE A 198 0.56 -4.36 -7.67
C ILE A 198 0.82 -2.91 -7.27
N ASP A 199 1.45 -2.16 -8.16
CA ASP A 199 1.47 -0.70 -8.12
C ASP A 199 0.67 -0.15 -9.30
N VAL A 200 -0.35 0.65 -9.02
CA VAL A 200 -1.14 1.32 -10.04
C VAL A 200 -0.51 2.68 -10.32
N ILE A 201 0.14 2.77 -11.46
CA ILE A 201 0.81 3.98 -11.95
C ILE A 201 -0.21 4.82 -12.71
N ILE A 202 -0.52 6.03 -12.22
CA ILE A 202 -1.44 6.95 -12.90
C ILE A 202 -0.74 8.25 -13.21
N HIS A 203 -0.74 8.63 -14.49
CA HIS A 203 0.00 9.80 -14.98
C HIS A 203 1.45 9.82 -14.51
N GLY A 204 2.14 8.67 -14.67
CA GLY A 204 3.56 8.52 -14.39
C GLY A 204 3.92 8.58 -12.90
N ILE A 205 2.97 8.32 -12.00
CA ILE A 205 3.24 8.24 -10.55
C ILE A 205 2.46 7.07 -9.94
N GLU A 206 3.14 6.22 -9.16
CA GLU A 206 2.49 5.24 -8.30
C GLU A 206 1.46 5.95 -7.42
N THR A 207 0.19 5.61 -7.62
CA THR A 207 -0.94 6.25 -6.93
C THR A 207 -1.62 5.30 -5.95
N ILE A 208 -1.61 4.00 -6.26
CA ILE A 208 -2.08 2.92 -5.38
C ILE A 208 -0.96 1.90 -5.29
N GLY A 209 -0.55 1.56 -4.07
CA GLY A 209 0.34 0.44 -3.79
C GLY A 209 -0.43 -0.65 -3.05
N SER A 210 -0.40 -1.88 -3.54
CA SER A 210 -1.25 -2.96 -3.03
C SER A 210 -0.60 -4.34 -3.14
N ALA A 211 -1.07 -5.32 -2.37
CA ALA A 211 -0.55 -6.67 -2.45
C ALA A 211 -1.53 -7.72 -1.90
N GLU A 212 -1.36 -8.95 -2.36
CA GLU A 212 -1.89 -10.12 -1.68
C GLU A 212 -1.06 -10.43 -0.44
N ARG A 213 -1.73 -10.78 0.67
CA ARG A 213 -1.08 -11.09 1.94
C ARG A 213 -0.78 -12.57 2.07
N SER A 214 0.36 -12.90 2.65
CA SER A 214 0.74 -14.28 2.92
C SER A 214 -0.21 -14.93 3.94
N ILE A 215 -0.48 -16.22 3.76
CA ILE A 215 -1.12 -17.09 4.74
C ILE A 215 -0.10 -18.01 5.42
N ASP A 216 1.13 -18.02 4.94
CA ASP A 216 2.24 -18.82 5.47
C ASP A 216 2.93 -18.09 6.62
N LYS A 217 2.71 -18.59 7.84
CA LYS A 217 3.23 -18.01 9.08
C LYS A 217 4.76 -18.08 9.16
N GLU A 218 5.34 -19.15 8.65
CA GLU A 218 6.79 -19.32 8.67
C GLU A 218 7.46 -18.40 7.65
N GLN A 219 6.88 -18.27 6.44
CA GLN A 219 7.33 -17.31 5.45
C GLN A 219 7.28 -15.87 6.01
N MET A 220 6.16 -15.47 6.62
CA MET A 220 6.03 -14.13 7.20
C MET A 220 7.05 -13.87 8.30
N LYS A 221 7.30 -14.85 9.15
CA LYS A 221 8.30 -14.75 10.22
C LYS A 221 9.72 -14.65 9.68
N GLU A 222 10.05 -15.46 8.67
CA GLU A 222 11.33 -15.40 7.99
C GLU A 222 11.53 -14.04 7.32
N MET A 223 10.56 -13.61 6.51
CA MET A 223 10.60 -12.32 5.82
C MET A 223 10.73 -11.14 6.80
N PHE A 224 10.00 -11.15 7.91
CA PHE A 224 10.12 -10.10 8.93
C PHE A 224 11.55 -9.94 9.44
N ASN A 225 12.29 -11.04 9.59
CA ASN A 225 13.65 -11.02 10.12
C ASN A 225 14.73 -10.81 9.05
N THR A 226 14.43 -11.05 7.77
CA THR A 226 15.45 -11.05 6.71
C THR A 226 15.31 -9.93 5.70
N ILE A 227 14.11 -9.33 5.56
CA ILE A 227 13.87 -8.22 4.62
C ILE A 227 14.85 -7.06 4.86
N SER A 228 15.29 -6.43 3.79
CA SER A 228 16.32 -5.39 3.81
C SER A 228 17.58 -5.85 4.54
N GLU A 229 18.03 -7.11 4.30
CA GLU A 229 19.18 -7.74 4.95
C GLU A 229 19.06 -7.75 6.49
N GLY A 230 17.84 -7.84 7.01
CA GLY A 230 17.52 -7.80 8.45
C GLY A 230 17.47 -6.39 9.05
N ALA A 231 17.70 -5.34 8.28
CA ALA A 231 17.70 -3.97 8.78
C ALA A 231 16.35 -3.57 9.34
N TYR A 232 15.25 -4.05 8.75
CA TYR A 232 13.89 -3.78 9.22
C TYR A 232 13.69 -4.26 10.67
N ALA A 233 13.85 -5.55 10.93
CA ALA A 233 13.68 -6.11 12.28
C ALA A 233 14.65 -5.49 13.29
N ASN A 234 15.92 -5.32 12.90
CA ASN A 234 16.94 -4.72 13.77
C ASN A 234 16.57 -3.28 14.18
N THR A 235 16.07 -2.49 13.26
CA THR A 235 15.61 -1.11 13.55
C THR A 235 14.45 -1.12 14.53
N LEU A 236 13.43 -1.97 14.30
CA LEU A 236 12.29 -2.08 15.21
C LEU A 236 12.73 -2.56 16.62
N PHE A 237 13.63 -3.56 16.71
CA PHE A 237 14.14 -4.05 17.98
C PHE A 237 14.93 -2.97 18.73
N ALA A 238 15.76 -2.21 18.03
CA ALA A 238 16.56 -1.15 18.64
C ALA A 238 15.69 0.03 19.14
N GLN A 239 14.68 0.41 18.38
CA GLN A 239 13.84 1.58 18.70
C GLN A 239 12.72 1.27 19.69
N PHE A 240 12.11 0.09 19.61
CA PHE A 240 10.87 -0.23 20.34
C PHE A 240 11.05 -1.36 21.37
N GLY A 241 12.21 -1.99 21.42
CA GLY A 241 12.51 -3.12 22.29
C GLY A 241 12.09 -4.47 21.69
N LYS A 242 13.04 -5.40 21.68
CA LYS A 242 12.87 -6.71 21.05
C LYS A 242 11.69 -7.51 21.61
N GLU A 243 11.52 -7.49 22.93
CA GLU A 243 10.45 -8.25 23.60
C GLU A 243 9.05 -7.77 23.14
N ARG A 244 8.83 -6.44 23.07
CA ARG A 244 7.57 -5.87 22.62
C ARG A 244 7.29 -6.21 21.16
N VAL A 245 8.24 -5.95 20.27
CA VAL A 245 8.09 -6.23 18.84
C VAL A 245 7.82 -7.70 18.59
N GLN A 246 8.56 -8.61 19.26
CA GLN A 246 8.36 -10.05 19.12
C GLN A 246 6.98 -10.48 19.63
N LYS A 247 6.53 -9.93 20.76
CA LYS A 247 5.21 -10.21 21.32
C LYS A 247 4.08 -9.81 20.37
N GLU A 248 4.21 -8.63 19.73
CA GLU A 248 3.22 -8.16 18.74
C GLU A 248 3.23 -9.01 17.47
N LEU A 249 4.42 -9.36 16.96
CA LEU A 249 4.56 -10.26 15.82
C LEU A 249 3.96 -11.64 16.12
N ASP A 250 4.32 -12.24 17.27
CA ASP A 250 3.77 -13.54 17.67
C ASP A 250 2.24 -13.52 17.86
N ALA A 251 1.70 -12.40 18.35
CA ALA A 251 0.27 -12.23 18.47
C ALA A 251 -0.42 -12.15 17.10
N PHE A 252 0.19 -11.47 16.15
CA PHE A 252 -0.29 -11.43 14.78
C PHE A 252 -0.23 -12.82 14.12
N LEU A 253 0.90 -13.52 14.22
CA LEU A 253 1.11 -14.84 13.60
C LEU A 253 0.23 -15.96 14.20
N LYS A 254 -0.40 -15.73 15.38
CA LYS A 254 -1.37 -16.68 15.96
C LYS A 254 -2.75 -16.64 15.31
N LYS A 255 -3.03 -15.61 14.51
CA LYS A 255 -4.35 -15.48 13.86
C LYS A 255 -4.60 -16.61 12.84
N ASP A 256 -5.87 -16.85 12.56
CA ASP A 256 -6.31 -17.78 11.52
C ASP A 256 -6.35 -17.04 10.18
N PHE A 257 -5.30 -17.25 9.39
CA PHE A 257 -5.15 -16.57 8.11
C PHE A 257 -5.98 -17.23 7.01
N PHE A 258 -6.63 -16.40 6.22
CA PHE A 258 -7.23 -16.76 4.94
C PHE A 258 -6.72 -15.81 3.85
N GLN A 259 -6.98 -16.15 2.59
CA GLN A 259 -6.58 -15.36 1.44
C GLN A 259 -7.21 -13.97 1.52
N ARG A 260 -6.37 -12.96 1.57
CA ARG A 260 -6.72 -11.56 1.70
C ARG A 260 -5.71 -10.70 0.94
N SER A 261 -6.14 -9.51 0.59
CA SER A 261 -5.33 -8.54 -0.13
C SER A 261 -5.80 -7.13 0.22
N GLY A 262 -4.97 -6.15 -0.06
CA GLY A 262 -5.33 -4.78 0.18
C GLY A 262 -4.25 -3.80 -0.24
N GLY A 263 -4.54 -2.51 -0.09
CA GLY A 263 -3.65 -1.47 -0.55
C GLY A 263 -3.90 -0.12 0.07
N GLY A 264 -3.03 0.82 -0.30
CA GLY A 264 -3.09 2.22 0.10
C GLY A 264 -3.13 3.13 -1.11
N ILE A 265 -4.02 4.10 -1.07
CA ILE A 265 -4.19 5.15 -2.08
C ILE A 265 -3.59 6.43 -1.52
N GLY A 266 -2.52 6.93 -2.12
CA GLY A 266 -1.96 8.24 -1.78
C GLY A 266 -2.92 9.35 -2.19
N MET A 267 -3.54 10.04 -1.22
CA MET A 267 -4.60 11.00 -1.49
C MET A 267 -4.12 12.20 -2.33
N THR A 268 -2.91 12.70 -2.08
CA THR A 268 -2.34 13.80 -2.87
C THR A 268 -2.10 13.38 -4.31
N ARG A 269 -1.60 12.17 -4.53
CA ARG A 269 -1.36 11.56 -5.85
C ARG A 269 -2.67 11.29 -6.59
N MET A 270 -3.70 10.76 -5.92
CA MET A 270 -5.02 10.52 -6.51
C MET A 270 -5.71 11.84 -6.92
N ILE A 271 -5.64 12.88 -6.08
CA ILE A 271 -6.16 14.21 -6.41
C ILE A 271 -5.43 14.76 -7.65
N ARG A 272 -4.10 14.65 -7.71
CA ARG A 272 -3.31 15.04 -8.89
C ARG A 272 -3.78 14.28 -10.13
N ALA A 273 -3.92 12.96 -10.04
CA ALA A 273 -4.32 12.11 -11.17
C ALA A 273 -5.71 12.49 -11.70
N MET A 274 -6.67 12.74 -10.79
CA MET A 274 -8.03 13.14 -11.18
C MET A 274 -8.07 14.53 -11.81
N LYS A 275 -7.24 15.48 -11.33
CA LYS A 275 -7.09 16.81 -11.97
C LYS A 275 -6.53 16.71 -13.39
N LEU A 276 -5.47 15.93 -13.59
CA LEU A 276 -4.86 15.73 -14.91
C LEU A 276 -5.81 15.06 -15.91
N SER A 277 -6.75 14.26 -15.39
CA SER A 277 -7.80 13.61 -16.18
C SER A 277 -9.08 14.45 -16.32
N ASN A 278 -9.14 15.66 -15.76
CA ASN A 278 -10.32 16.56 -15.73
C ASN A 278 -11.56 15.90 -15.08
N LEU A 279 -11.36 15.15 -13.98
CA LEU A 279 -12.41 14.43 -13.24
C LEU A 279 -12.88 15.19 -11.98
N ILE A 280 -12.12 16.22 -11.59
CA ILE A 280 -12.41 17.19 -10.53
C ILE A 280 -11.85 18.55 -10.86
#